data_0a664eaf48cd52aab0bb804e9f5b6205
#
_entry.id   0a664eaf48cd52aab0bb804e9f5b6205
#
_cell.length_a   1.000
_cell.length_b   1.000
_cell.length_c   1.000
_cell.angle_alpha   90.00
_cell.angle_beta   90.00
_cell.angle_gamma   90.00
#
_symmetry.space_group_name_H-M   'P 1'
#
loop_
_entity.id
_entity.type
_entity.pdbx_description
1 polymer ?
#
loop_
_entity_poly.entity_id
_entity_poly.type
_entity_poly.pdbx_seq_one_letter_code
_entity_poly.pdbx_strand_id
1 'polypeptide(L)'
;MKQKFFSITVAVFAFALMSAGVAKDVIKYSKGTAIVNTSSIVKARGFQGKTPIKIYIKGNKITKIESLPNHETPSVYANAEELLKKFIGKTVNEASTMKVDGVSGATYSSKALIENVKGGLKYYKENK
;
A
#
# COMPACT_ATOMS: atom_id res chain seq x y z
N MET A 1 -41.73 1.96 15.17
CA MET A 1 -41.29 1.75 15.17
C MET A 1 -40.84 1.56 15.17
N LYS A 2 -40.73 1.55 15.03
CA LYS A 2 -40.02 1.25 14.95
C LYS A 2 -39.28 0.94 14.83
N GLN A 3 -38.95 0.86 14.77
CA GLN A 3 -38.07 0.44 14.63
C GLN A 3 -37.44 0.09 14.40
N LYS A 4 -37.54 0.06 14.36
CA LYS A 4 -36.81 -0.47 14.17
C LYS A 4 -36.18 -0.70 13.69
N PHE A 5 -36.21 -0.65 13.50
CA PHE A 5 -35.42 -1.13 13.02
C PHE A 5 -34.71 -1.05 12.95
N PHE A 6 -34.56 -1.04 12.93
CA PHE A 6 -33.64 -1.32 12.81
C PHE A 6 -33.04 -1.58 12.86
N SER A 7 -33.11 -1.54 13.03
CA SER A 7 -32.26 -2.01 13.03
C SER A 7 -31.81 -2.51 12.65
N ILE A 8 -31.92 -2.80 12.46
CA ILE A 8 -31.38 -3.39 12.11
C ILE A 8 -30.75 -3.45 11.45
N THR A 9 -30.65 -3.33 11.15
CA THR A 9 -29.98 -3.48 10.59
C THR A 9 -29.04 -3.38 10.63
N VAL A 10 -28.84 -3.11 10.98
CA VAL A 10 -27.96 -3.05 11.11
C VAL A 10 -27.16 -3.68 11.18
N ALA A 11 -27.18 -4.15 11.26
CA ALA A 11 -26.47 -4.86 11.31
C ALA A 11 -26.07 -5.35 10.36
N VAL A 12 -26.37 -5.50 10.12
CA VAL A 12 -25.98 -6.00 9.32
C VAL A 12 -25.08 -5.68 8.76
N PHE A 13 -24.93 -5.40 8.96
CA PHE A 13 -24.08 -5.26 8.55
C PHE A 13 -23.19 -5.42 8.81
N ALA A 14 -23.16 -5.60 9.13
CA ALA A 14 -22.26 -5.91 9.42
C ALA A 14 -21.83 -6.96 9.06
N PHE A 15 -21.99 -7.48 8.81
CA PHE A 15 -21.49 -8.38 8.43
C PHE A 15 -21.01 -8.53 7.50
N ALA A 16 -21.42 -8.52 7.29
CA ALA A 16 -21.06 -8.93 6.24
C ALA A 16 -19.79 -8.61 5.99
N LEU A 17 -19.61 -8.10 6.26
CA LEU A 17 -18.52 -7.75 6.19
C LEU A 17 -17.61 -8.59 6.57
N MET A 18 -17.75 -9.19 7.07
CA MET A 18 -16.94 -9.89 7.53
C MET A 18 -16.17 -10.69 6.84
N SER A 19 -16.66 -11.28 6.20
CA SER A 19 -15.93 -12.16 5.47
C SER A 19 -14.98 -11.44 4.73
N ALA A 20 -15.44 -10.54 4.25
CA ALA A 20 -14.66 -9.83 3.45
C ALA A 20 -13.56 -9.37 4.27
N GLY A 21 -13.75 -9.48 5.44
CA GLY A 21 -12.84 -8.96 6.22
C GLY A 21 -11.45 -9.22 5.98
N VAL A 22 -11.22 -10.24 5.50
CA VAL A 22 -9.90 -10.60 5.25
C VAL A 22 -9.10 -9.58 4.52
N ALA A 23 -9.62 -9.12 3.45
CA ALA A 23 -8.89 -8.21 2.63
C ALA A 23 -8.86 -6.83 3.16
N LYS A 24 -9.70 -6.56 4.12
CA LYS A 24 -9.79 -5.27 4.51
C LYS A 24 -8.68 -4.69 5.18
N ASP A 25 -7.80 -5.37 5.68
CA ASP A 25 -6.68 -4.75 6.35
C ASP A 25 -5.69 -4.12 5.40
N VAL A 26 -5.96 -4.19 4.10
CA VAL A 26 -5.07 -3.58 3.12
C VAL A 26 -5.07 -2.05 3.25
N ILE A 27 -6.24 -1.45 3.40
CA ILE A 27 -6.31 0.00 3.57
C ILE A 27 -6.92 0.32 4.94
N LYS A 28 -6.18 1.09 5.72
CA LYS A 28 -6.67 1.57 7.01
C LYS A 28 -6.66 3.08 6.98
N TYR A 29 -7.61 3.70 7.67
CA TYR A 29 -7.69 5.15 7.74
C TYR A 29 -7.40 5.61 9.16
N SER A 30 -6.57 6.63 9.28
CA SER A 30 -6.24 7.21 10.57
C SER A 30 -6.10 8.71 10.40
N LYS A 31 -7.00 9.46 11.05
CA LYS A 31 -6.95 10.93 11.03
C LYS A 31 -6.84 11.52 9.62
N GLY A 32 -7.64 10.99 8.72
CA GLY A 32 -7.65 11.50 7.35
C GLY A 32 -6.57 10.96 6.44
N THR A 33 -5.73 10.08 6.94
CA THR A 33 -4.67 9.48 6.14
C THR A 33 -5.04 8.04 5.83
N ALA A 34 -4.96 7.67 4.56
CA ALA A 34 -5.15 6.28 4.14
C ALA A 34 -3.78 5.60 4.19
N ILE A 35 -3.72 4.44 4.79
CA ILE A 35 -2.48 3.66 4.90
C ILE A 35 -2.68 2.36 4.15
N VAL A 36 -1.96 2.21 3.04
CA VAL A 36 -2.08 1.04 2.18
C VAL A 36 -0.94 0.08 2.47
N ASN A 37 -1.28 -1.12 2.92
CA ASN A 37 -0.29 -2.16 3.21
C ASN A 37 -0.25 -3.13 2.03
N THR A 38 0.89 -3.23 1.36
CA THR A 38 0.99 -4.02 0.14
C THR A 38 1.28 -5.51 0.37
N SER A 39 1.45 -5.92 1.61
CA SER A 39 1.87 -7.29 1.94
C SER A 39 1.05 -8.39 1.27
N SER A 40 -0.27 -8.21 1.20
CA SER A 40 -1.14 -9.25 0.65
C SER A 40 -1.57 -9.01 -0.78
N ILE A 41 -1.28 -7.85 -1.34
CA ILE A 41 -1.77 -7.49 -2.67
C ILE A 41 -0.69 -7.41 -3.75
N VAL A 42 0.57 -7.27 -3.36
CA VAL A 42 1.67 -7.23 -4.32
C VAL A 42 2.56 -8.43 -4.08
N LYS A 43 2.78 -9.20 -5.13
CA LYS A 43 3.57 -10.43 -5.01
C LYS A 43 4.98 -10.30 -5.56
N ALA A 44 5.36 -9.11 -5.97
CA ALA A 44 6.68 -8.87 -6.51
C ALA A 44 7.75 -9.25 -5.48
N ARG A 45 8.83 -9.83 -5.98
CA ARG A 45 9.93 -10.26 -5.13
C ARG A 45 11.20 -9.53 -5.52
N GLY A 46 11.98 -9.11 -4.52
CA GLY A 46 13.31 -8.61 -4.74
C GLY A 46 14.25 -9.80 -4.93
N PHE A 47 15.48 -9.65 -4.49
CA PHE A 47 16.45 -10.71 -4.66
C PHE A 47 16.19 -11.88 -3.69
N GLN A 48 15.85 -11.58 -2.44
CA GLN A 48 15.64 -12.61 -1.41
C GLN A 48 14.18 -12.89 -1.08
N GLY A 49 13.27 -12.01 -1.45
CA GLY A 49 11.87 -12.21 -1.13
C GLY A 49 11.03 -10.99 -1.38
N LYS A 50 9.83 -11.00 -0.82
CA LYS A 50 8.90 -9.87 -0.98
C LYS A 50 9.42 -8.64 -0.25
N THR A 51 9.08 -7.47 -0.77
CA THR A 51 9.49 -6.21 -0.17
C THR A 51 8.27 -5.34 0.10
N PRO A 52 7.40 -5.77 1.02
CA PRO A 52 6.15 -5.04 1.26
C PRO A 52 6.38 -3.68 1.90
N ILE A 53 5.46 -2.78 1.65
CA ILE A 53 5.55 -1.41 2.16
C ILE A 53 4.18 -0.95 2.63
N LYS A 54 4.19 0.15 3.40
CA LYS A 54 2.97 0.90 3.71
C LYS A 54 3.07 2.25 3.04
N ILE A 55 2.03 2.62 2.30
CA ILE A 55 1.97 3.90 1.61
C ILE A 55 0.96 4.76 2.35
N TYR A 56 1.40 5.93 2.81
CA TYR A 56 0.54 6.88 3.52
C TYR A 56 0.07 7.95 2.55
N ILE A 57 -1.25 8.07 2.41
CA ILE A 57 -1.86 9.00 1.46
C ILE A 57 -2.81 9.94 2.19
N LYS A 58 -2.56 11.23 2.06
CA LYS A 58 -3.40 12.25 2.66
C LYS A 58 -3.66 13.34 1.61
N GLY A 59 -4.92 13.72 1.44
CA GLY A 59 -5.25 14.72 0.44
C GLY A 59 -4.84 14.29 -0.96
N ASN A 60 -4.94 13.00 -1.25
CA ASN A 60 -4.58 12.43 -2.53
C ASN A 60 -3.09 12.55 -2.87
N LYS A 61 -2.24 12.80 -1.87
CA LYS A 61 -0.80 12.87 -2.04
C LYS A 61 -0.12 11.86 -1.13
N ILE A 62 0.99 11.33 -1.61
CA ILE A 62 1.79 10.40 -0.81
C ILE A 62 2.62 11.21 0.16
N THR A 63 2.41 10.98 1.46
CA THR A 63 3.13 11.73 2.49
C THR A 63 4.29 10.93 3.08
N LYS A 64 4.22 9.61 2.98
CA LYS A 64 5.23 8.76 3.59
C LYS A 64 5.14 7.36 2.97
N ILE A 65 6.27 6.69 2.86
CA ILE A 65 6.31 5.28 2.48
C ILE A 65 7.22 4.59 3.48
N GLU A 66 6.72 3.53 4.08
CA GLU A 66 7.45 2.82 5.12
C GLU A 66 7.69 1.39 4.69
N SER A 67 8.95 0.94 4.76
CA SER A 67 9.28 -0.44 4.45
C SER A 67 8.85 -1.34 5.60
N LEU A 68 8.31 -2.50 5.26
CA LEU A 68 7.96 -3.50 6.24
C LEU A 68 9.09 -4.54 6.29
N PRO A 69 9.11 -5.41 7.30
CA PRO A 69 10.16 -6.42 7.42
C PRO A 69 10.31 -7.23 6.15
N ASN A 70 11.54 -7.48 5.74
CA ASN A 70 11.84 -8.25 4.55
C ASN A 70 13.17 -8.99 4.75
N HIS A 71 13.52 -9.84 3.81
CA HIS A 71 14.73 -10.66 3.91
C HIS A 71 15.83 -10.24 2.95
N GLU A 72 15.70 -9.05 2.35
CA GLU A 72 16.73 -8.55 1.44
C GLU A 72 18.03 -8.26 2.18
N THR A 73 19.15 -8.26 1.46
CA THR A 73 20.43 -7.90 2.03
C THR A 73 20.35 -6.44 2.47
N PRO A 74 20.56 -6.14 3.75
CA PRO A 74 20.32 -4.79 4.27
C PRO A 74 21.01 -3.66 3.51
N SER A 75 22.27 -3.81 3.13
CA SER A 75 22.97 -2.75 2.42
C SER A 75 22.41 -2.53 1.02
N VAL A 76 22.05 -3.60 0.35
CA VAL A 76 21.48 -3.52 -1.01
C VAL A 76 20.08 -2.93 -0.92
N TYR A 77 19.29 -3.39 0.03
CA TYR A 77 17.93 -2.90 0.19
C TYR A 77 17.91 -1.41 0.56
N ALA A 78 18.83 -0.97 1.41
CA ALA A 78 18.91 0.43 1.80
C ALA A 78 19.15 1.32 0.58
N ASN A 79 19.95 0.87 -0.36
CA ASN A 79 20.19 1.63 -1.59
C ASN A 79 18.92 1.69 -2.44
N ALA A 80 18.21 0.57 -2.57
CA ALA A 80 16.98 0.54 -3.35
C ALA A 80 15.91 1.40 -2.67
N GLU A 81 15.89 1.39 -1.36
CA GLU A 81 14.88 2.11 -0.59
C GLU A 81 14.92 3.62 -0.84
N GLU A 82 16.08 4.14 -1.25
CA GLU A 82 16.20 5.56 -1.55
C GLU A 82 15.27 6.00 -2.68
N LEU A 83 14.94 5.09 -3.61
CA LEU A 83 14.06 5.46 -4.71
C LEU A 83 12.64 5.78 -4.25
N LEU A 84 12.26 5.29 -3.08
CA LEU A 84 10.91 5.56 -2.56
C LEU A 84 10.70 7.05 -2.30
N LYS A 85 11.78 7.79 -2.05
CA LYS A 85 11.69 9.22 -1.81
C LYS A 85 11.17 9.98 -3.03
N LYS A 86 11.34 9.42 -4.22
CA LYS A 86 10.88 10.06 -5.43
C LYS A 86 9.37 10.13 -5.53
N PHE A 87 8.68 9.27 -4.81
CA PHE A 87 7.22 9.22 -4.82
C PHE A 87 6.62 10.15 -3.76
N ILE A 88 7.40 10.56 -2.76
CA ILE A 88 6.89 11.39 -1.67
C ILE A 88 6.51 12.77 -2.20
N GLY A 89 5.32 13.24 -1.82
CA GLY A 89 4.82 14.53 -2.27
C GLY A 89 4.08 14.49 -3.60
N LYS A 90 4.13 13.35 -4.29
CA LYS A 90 3.42 13.20 -5.56
C LYS A 90 1.96 12.84 -5.30
N THR A 91 1.08 13.24 -6.21
CA THR A 91 -0.31 12.80 -6.11
C THR A 91 -0.37 11.32 -6.48
N VAL A 92 -1.47 10.68 -6.10
CA VAL A 92 -1.67 9.27 -6.44
C VAL A 92 -1.56 9.05 -7.94
N ASN A 93 -2.17 9.93 -8.74
CA ASN A 93 -2.11 9.79 -10.20
C ASN A 93 -0.70 10.01 -10.75
N GLU A 94 0.01 11.02 -10.28
CA GLU A 94 1.37 11.25 -10.73
C GLU A 94 2.25 10.06 -10.41
N ALA A 95 2.18 9.58 -9.18
CA ALA A 95 3.01 8.45 -8.76
C ALA A 95 2.66 7.17 -9.51
N SER A 96 1.39 7.00 -9.87
CA SER A 96 0.94 5.81 -10.59
C SER A 96 1.53 5.71 -11.98
N THR A 97 1.82 6.84 -12.61
CA THR A 97 2.26 6.86 -14.00
C THR A 97 3.72 7.24 -14.19
N MET A 98 4.37 7.79 -13.18
CA MET A 98 5.75 8.22 -13.33
C MET A 98 6.68 7.02 -13.48
N LYS A 99 7.77 7.23 -14.21
CA LYS A 99 8.78 6.20 -14.37
C LYS A 99 9.91 6.47 -13.41
N VAL A 100 10.37 5.43 -12.75
CA VAL A 100 11.47 5.54 -11.79
C VAL A 100 12.48 4.47 -12.14
N ASP A 101 13.73 4.88 -12.31
CA ASP A 101 14.79 3.94 -12.62
C ASP A 101 15.25 3.21 -11.37
N GLY A 102 15.67 1.97 -11.56
CA GLY A 102 16.22 1.20 -10.46
C GLY A 102 17.59 1.72 -10.05
N VAL A 103 18.01 1.30 -8.88
CA VAL A 103 19.31 1.69 -8.35
C VAL A 103 20.35 0.67 -8.79
N SER A 104 21.48 1.16 -9.32
CA SER A 104 22.56 0.29 -9.75
C SER A 104 23.04 -0.56 -8.58
N GLY A 105 23.19 -1.86 -8.82
CA GLY A 105 23.59 -2.77 -7.77
C GLY A 105 22.45 -3.27 -6.90
N ALA A 106 21.22 -2.76 -7.11
CA ALA A 106 20.07 -3.17 -6.34
C ALA A 106 18.86 -3.33 -7.27
N THR A 107 19.07 -3.91 -8.44
CA THR A 107 18.07 -4.00 -9.49
C THR A 107 16.79 -4.74 -9.06
N TYR A 108 16.95 -5.92 -8.48
CA TYR A 108 15.78 -6.72 -8.11
C TYR A 108 14.98 -6.07 -6.99
N SER A 109 15.66 -5.56 -5.95
CA SER A 109 14.97 -4.87 -4.87
C SER A 109 14.28 -3.61 -5.38
N SER A 110 14.94 -2.87 -6.30
CA SER A 110 14.36 -1.66 -6.88
C SER A 110 13.07 -1.97 -7.63
N LYS A 111 13.10 -2.99 -8.50
CA LYS A 111 11.92 -3.34 -9.28
C LYS A 111 10.78 -3.77 -8.36
N ALA A 112 11.09 -4.55 -7.33
CA ALA A 112 10.08 -5.02 -6.41
C ALA A 112 9.45 -3.86 -5.65
N LEU A 113 10.26 -2.89 -5.21
CA LEU A 113 9.73 -1.72 -4.51
C LEU A 113 8.86 -0.86 -5.42
N ILE A 114 9.29 -0.65 -6.66
CA ILE A 114 8.49 0.11 -7.62
C ILE A 114 7.14 -0.58 -7.85
N GLU A 115 7.15 -1.91 -8.01
CA GLU A 115 5.91 -2.65 -8.20
C GLU A 115 5.02 -2.58 -6.97
N ASN A 116 5.60 -2.55 -5.78
CA ASN A 116 4.83 -2.39 -4.56
C ASN A 116 4.14 -1.02 -4.54
N VAL A 117 4.85 0.05 -4.90
CA VAL A 117 4.24 1.37 -4.95
C VAL A 117 3.10 1.38 -5.98
N LYS A 118 3.39 0.93 -7.19
CA LYS A 118 2.38 0.96 -8.26
C LYS A 118 1.17 0.09 -7.94
N GLY A 119 1.41 -1.11 -7.43
CA GLY A 119 0.32 -2.02 -7.06
C GLY A 119 -0.50 -1.50 -5.90
N GLY A 120 0.15 -0.90 -4.91
CA GLY A 120 -0.55 -0.32 -3.78
C GLY A 120 -1.42 0.86 -4.20
N LEU A 121 -0.90 1.72 -5.07
CA LEU A 121 -1.67 2.87 -5.55
C LEU A 121 -2.83 2.43 -6.43
N LYS A 122 -2.64 1.39 -7.23
CA LYS A 122 -3.73 0.86 -8.05
C LYS A 122 -4.84 0.34 -7.15
N TYR A 123 -4.49 -0.42 -6.13
CA TYR A 123 -5.46 -0.95 -5.19
C TYR A 123 -6.20 0.19 -4.49
N TYR A 124 -5.47 1.22 -4.08
CA TYR A 124 -6.08 2.37 -3.43
C TYR A 124 -7.11 3.04 -4.34
N LYS A 125 -6.77 3.26 -5.61
CA LYS A 125 -7.70 3.91 -6.54
C LYS A 125 -8.96 3.08 -6.77
N GLU A 126 -8.84 1.77 -6.74
CA GLU A 126 -9.97 0.88 -6.98
C GLU A 126 -10.82 0.63 -5.76
N ASN A 127 -10.30 0.88 -4.57
CA ASN A 127 -10.97 0.48 -3.33
C ASN A 127 -11.16 1.60 -2.30
N LYS A 128 -10.80 2.81 -2.63
CA LYS A 128 -10.95 3.91 -1.68
C LYS A 128 -12.41 4.33 -1.50
#